data_c9b24209e25aaf381907b74c7e167aff
#
_entry.id   c9b24209e25aaf381907b74c7e167aff
#
_cell.length_a   1.000
_cell.length_b   1.000
_cell.length_c   1.000
_cell.angle_alpha   90.00
_cell.angle_beta   90.00
_cell.angle_gamma   90.00
#
_symmetry.space_group_name_H-M   'P 1'
#
loop_
_entity.id
_entity.type
_entity.pdbx_description
1 polymer ?
#
loop_
_entity_poly.entity_id
_entity_poly.type
_entity_poly.pdbx_seq_one_letter_code
_entity_poly.pdbx_strand_id
1 'polypeptide(L)'
;MTASDKDSYVTQRNQNFIKEALGANNVTFVSVQDEDSLNDLKISDRDIVITQTRNRIVLDKIGKLEAKNTSESDRTIVLTKNKEVLKEELYRHGISFPKSYSKYDLREENMYFVKPLMGEDSNMVDNLSVCKSTQEVRKKVEEIERLGDIAIIEDFIAGKECTAACVVNQKTGDIDVYPIFVELTTPYNILTHEAKMQEEEVCSACNLEVIKETAQKVCKVLGIQHYLRIDFRISSTGVPFVIDCNLFPGLGPTDHFAKCLLLTENMSYIDALKAVIASAS
;
A
#
# COMPACT_ATOMS: atom_id res chain seq x y z
N MET A 1 -2.78 -7.17 -19.18
CA MET A 1 -4.09 -6.73 -18.67
C MET A 1 -4.13 -5.21 -18.84
N THR A 2 -4.96 -4.71 -19.71
CA THR A 2 -5.15 -3.27 -19.91
C THR A 2 -5.80 -2.72 -18.65
N ALA A 3 -5.22 -1.68 -18.05
CA ALA A 3 -5.86 -0.93 -16.98
C ALA A 3 -7.30 -0.57 -17.38
N SER A 4 -8.24 -0.65 -16.45
CA SER A 4 -9.61 -0.19 -16.70
C SER A 4 -9.60 1.31 -17.02
N ASP A 5 -10.59 1.81 -17.77
CA ASP A 5 -10.68 3.24 -18.10
C ASP A 5 -10.68 4.13 -16.84
N LYS A 6 -11.19 3.60 -15.70
CA LYS A 6 -11.18 4.31 -14.41
C LYS A 6 -9.77 4.41 -13.81
N ASP A 7 -8.98 3.34 -13.86
CA ASP A 7 -7.60 3.34 -13.36
C ASP A 7 -6.73 4.29 -14.20
N SER A 8 -6.98 4.33 -15.50
CA SER A 8 -6.37 5.29 -16.42
C SER A 8 -6.72 6.74 -16.04
N TYR A 9 -7.99 7.01 -15.69
CA TYR A 9 -8.43 8.36 -15.29
C TYR A 9 -7.81 8.80 -13.96
N VAL A 10 -7.79 7.94 -12.94
CA VAL A 10 -7.17 8.25 -11.63
C VAL A 10 -5.68 8.49 -11.80
N THR A 11 -5.00 7.65 -12.56
CA THR A 11 -3.57 7.81 -12.86
C THR A 11 -3.30 9.12 -13.57
N GLN A 12 -4.09 9.48 -14.60
CA GLN A 12 -3.95 10.74 -15.33
C GLN A 12 -4.22 11.95 -14.43
N ARG A 13 -5.24 11.88 -13.57
CA ARG A 13 -5.55 12.92 -12.58
C ARG A 13 -4.37 13.15 -11.64
N ASN A 14 -3.80 12.08 -11.08
CA ASN A 14 -2.66 12.16 -10.19
C ASN A 14 -1.42 12.73 -10.87
N GLN A 15 -1.15 12.35 -12.11
CA GLN A 15 -0.07 12.93 -12.91
C GLN A 15 -0.22 14.44 -13.09
N ASN A 16 -1.44 14.92 -13.33
CA ASN A 16 -1.71 16.34 -13.47
C ASN A 16 -1.42 17.10 -12.16
N PHE A 17 -1.88 16.59 -11.01
CA PHE A 17 -1.57 17.19 -9.71
C PHE A 17 -0.08 17.25 -9.40
N ILE A 18 0.67 16.18 -9.70
CA ILE A 18 2.13 16.15 -9.50
C ILE A 18 2.83 17.17 -10.41
N LYS A 19 2.43 17.25 -11.69
CA LYS A 19 2.97 18.25 -12.64
C LYS A 19 2.68 19.68 -12.20
N GLU A 20 1.47 19.94 -11.71
CA GLU A 20 1.08 21.25 -11.21
C GLU A 20 1.92 21.63 -9.97
N ALA A 21 2.07 20.70 -9.02
CA ALA A 21 2.81 20.94 -7.78
C ALA A 21 4.31 21.15 -7.98
N LEU A 22 4.95 20.37 -8.86
CA LEU A 22 6.41 20.39 -9.07
C LEU A 22 6.85 21.23 -10.29
N GLY A 23 5.90 21.70 -11.08
CA GLY A 23 6.13 22.38 -12.35
C GLY A 23 6.21 21.40 -13.53
N ALA A 24 5.38 21.62 -14.54
CA ALA A 24 5.20 20.69 -15.66
C ALA A 24 6.50 20.36 -16.42
N ASN A 25 7.44 21.30 -16.49
CA ASN A 25 8.73 21.10 -17.14
C ASN A 25 9.73 20.30 -16.33
N ASN A 26 9.45 20.05 -15.03
CA ASN A 26 10.33 19.35 -14.11
C ASN A 26 9.95 17.87 -13.95
N VAL A 27 8.81 17.45 -14.52
CA VAL A 27 8.27 16.11 -14.32
C VAL A 27 7.93 15.45 -15.65
N THR A 28 8.50 14.28 -15.87
CA THR A 28 8.16 13.40 -16.99
C THR A 28 7.58 12.10 -16.46
N PHE A 29 6.41 11.73 -16.93
CA PHE A 29 5.82 10.42 -16.64
C PHE A 29 6.12 9.45 -17.79
N VAL A 30 6.61 8.29 -17.44
CA VAL A 30 6.94 7.24 -18.38
C VAL A 30 6.12 6.01 -18.05
N SER A 31 5.31 5.56 -19.00
CA SER A 31 4.64 4.28 -18.92
C SER A 31 5.56 3.22 -19.51
N VAL A 32 6.07 2.33 -18.66
CA VAL A 32 6.98 1.27 -19.11
C VAL A 32 6.19 -0.01 -19.26
N GLN A 33 5.99 -0.45 -20.49
CA GLN A 33 5.32 -1.70 -20.82
C GLN A 33 6.32 -2.85 -20.99
N ASP A 34 7.53 -2.53 -21.45
CA ASP A 34 8.61 -3.47 -21.71
C ASP A 34 9.98 -2.84 -21.45
N GLU A 35 11.00 -3.65 -21.63
CA GLU A 35 12.40 -3.24 -21.44
C GLU A 35 12.86 -2.16 -22.41
N ASP A 36 12.35 -2.17 -23.63
CA ASP A 36 12.78 -1.26 -24.70
C ASP A 36 12.27 0.16 -24.47
N SER A 37 11.13 0.30 -23.79
CA SER A 37 10.56 1.61 -23.42
C SER A 37 11.51 2.51 -22.59
N LEU A 38 12.53 1.92 -21.91
CA LEU A 38 13.53 2.66 -21.15
C LEU A 38 14.75 3.10 -21.99
N ASN A 39 15.00 2.46 -23.14
CA ASN A 39 16.21 2.71 -23.94
C ASN A 39 16.23 4.11 -24.56
N ASP A 40 15.05 4.67 -24.85
CA ASP A 40 14.90 5.98 -25.46
C ASP A 40 14.91 7.14 -24.44
N LEU A 41 14.90 6.81 -23.14
CA LEU A 41 14.90 7.81 -22.07
C LEU A 41 16.31 8.36 -21.85
N LYS A 42 16.43 9.68 -22.00
CA LYS A 42 17.66 10.40 -21.63
C LYS A 42 17.63 10.76 -20.15
N ILE A 43 17.98 9.80 -19.29
CA ILE A 43 18.08 9.98 -17.85
C ILE A 43 19.54 10.31 -17.51
N SER A 44 19.76 11.38 -16.75
CA SER A 44 21.08 11.86 -16.30
C SER A 44 21.24 11.68 -14.79
N ASP A 45 22.46 11.87 -14.29
CA ASP A 45 22.81 11.92 -12.87
C ASP A 45 22.09 13.02 -12.06
N ARG A 46 21.49 14.00 -12.76
CA ARG A 46 20.72 15.09 -12.14
C ARG A 46 19.25 14.78 -11.97
N ASP A 47 18.77 13.72 -12.60
CA ASP A 47 17.38 13.30 -12.53
C ASP A 47 17.14 12.44 -11.29
N ILE A 48 15.89 12.40 -10.83
CA ILE A 48 15.44 11.52 -9.76
C ILE A 48 14.30 10.67 -10.32
N VAL A 49 14.47 9.36 -10.23
CA VAL A 49 13.50 8.39 -10.74
C VAL A 49 12.64 7.86 -9.60
N ILE A 50 11.37 8.24 -9.58
CA ILE A 50 10.39 7.67 -8.65
C ILE A 50 9.76 6.45 -9.30
N THR A 51 10.04 5.27 -8.74
CA THR A 51 9.55 4.00 -9.28
C THR A 51 8.13 3.70 -8.79
N GLN A 52 7.26 3.34 -9.72
CA GLN A 52 5.86 2.94 -9.46
C GLN A 52 5.54 1.63 -10.21
N THR A 53 6.48 0.69 -10.22
CA THR A 53 6.34 -0.58 -10.94
C THR A 53 6.94 -1.74 -10.15
N ARG A 54 6.37 -2.92 -10.31
CA ARG A 54 6.89 -4.20 -9.79
C ARG A 54 7.57 -5.04 -10.87
N ASN A 55 7.73 -4.50 -12.07
CA ASN A 55 8.41 -5.21 -13.15
C ASN A 55 9.92 -5.27 -12.87
N ARG A 56 10.42 -6.47 -12.55
CA ARG A 56 11.83 -6.69 -12.18
C ARG A 56 12.80 -6.25 -13.26
N ILE A 57 12.49 -6.50 -14.53
CA ILE A 57 13.38 -6.13 -15.64
C ILE A 57 13.53 -4.60 -15.69
N VAL A 58 12.44 -3.87 -15.47
CA VAL A 58 12.43 -2.41 -15.38
C VAL A 58 13.23 -1.93 -14.17
N LEU A 59 13.00 -2.53 -13.00
CA LEU A 59 13.71 -2.16 -11.77
C LEU A 59 15.21 -2.45 -11.86
N ASP A 60 15.62 -3.57 -12.44
CA ASP A 60 17.03 -3.92 -12.69
C ASP A 60 17.71 -2.91 -13.61
N LYS A 61 17.00 -2.37 -14.61
CA LYS A 61 17.53 -1.31 -15.47
C LYS A 61 17.64 0.02 -14.74
N ILE A 62 16.59 0.41 -13.99
CA ILE A 62 16.60 1.65 -13.20
C ILE A 62 17.73 1.62 -12.18
N GLY A 63 17.96 0.49 -11.49
CA GLY A 63 19.05 0.33 -10.53
C GLY A 63 20.47 0.43 -11.13
N LYS A 64 20.60 0.35 -12.46
CA LYS A 64 21.89 0.54 -13.17
C LYS A 64 22.10 1.99 -13.67
N LEU A 65 21.10 2.85 -13.50
CA LEU A 65 21.23 4.26 -13.86
C LEU A 65 22.12 4.99 -12.83
N GLU A 66 22.83 6.02 -13.29
CA GLU A 66 23.56 6.93 -12.38
C GLU A 66 22.61 7.87 -11.64
N ALA A 67 21.36 7.97 -12.07
CA ALA A 67 20.32 8.75 -11.44
C ALA A 67 19.90 8.16 -10.09
N LYS A 68 19.66 9.02 -9.12
CA LYS A 68 19.01 8.61 -7.87
C LYS A 68 17.63 8.03 -8.14
N ASN A 69 17.27 6.99 -7.42
CA ASN A 69 15.98 6.35 -7.64
C ASN A 69 15.36 5.82 -6.34
N THR A 70 14.08 5.42 -6.39
CA THR A 70 13.34 4.85 -5.27
C THR A 70 13.05 3.36 -5.47
N SER A 71 13.95 2.64 -6.13
CA SER A 71 13.80 1.20 -6.32
C SER A 71 14.16 0.44 -5.05
N GLU A 72 13.25 -0.38 -4.57
CA GLU A 72 13.48 -1.25 -3.42
C GLU A 72 14.24 -2.52 -3.82
N SER A 73 14.86 -3.17 -2.82
CA SER A 73 15.56 -4.43 -3.05
C SER A 73 14.64 -5.54 -3.56
N ASP A 74 15.18 -6.47 -4.35
CA ASP A 74 14.46 -7.67 -4.80
C ASP A 74 13.80 -8.44 -3.67
N ARG A 75 14.50 -8.57 -2.53
CA ARG A 75 13.97 -9.22 -1.33
C ARG A 75 12.71 -8.51 -0.85
N THR A 76 12.73 -7.20 -0.73
CA THR A 76 11.61 -6.38 -0.27
C THR A 76 10.42 -6.50 -1.22
N ILE A 77 10.66 -6.45 -2.53
CA ILE A 77 9.62 -6.58 -3.57
C ILE A 77 8.96 -7.96 -3.51
N VAL A 78 9.76 -9.03 -3.40
CA VAL A 78 9.23 -10.40 -3.30
C VAL A 78 8.41 -10.60 -2.03
N LEU A 79 8.90 -10.11 -0.89
CA LEU A 79 8.20 -10.22 0.39
C LEU A 79 6.84 -9.51 0.37
N THR A 80 6.78 -8.29 -0.16
CA THR A 80 5.54 -7.50 -0.14
C THR A 80 4.52 -7.92 -1.21
N LYS A 81 4.95 -8.67 -2.23
CA LYS A 81 4.07 -9.16 -3.30
C LYS A 81 3.15 -10.29 -2.85
N ASN A 82 3.65 -11.17 -1.98
CA ASN A 82 2.89 -12.33 -1.49
C ASN A 82 2.50 -12.14 -0.03
N LYS A 83 1.21 -11.95 0.23
CA LYS A 83 0.68 -11.66 1.56
C LYS A 83 0.98 -12.76 2.59
N GLU A 84 1.01 -14.04 2.20
CA GLU A 84 1.33 -15.13 3.14
C GLU A 84 2.81 -15.13 3.53
N VAL A 85 3.71 -14.91 2.56
CA VAL A 85 5.15 -14.80 2.82
C VAL A 85 5.46 -13.57 3.69
N LEU A 86 4.79 -12.45 3.42
CA LEU A 86 4.88 -11.24 4.24
C LEU A 86 4.46 -11.51 5.69
N LYS A 87 3.32 -12.17 5.88
CA LYS A 87 2.82 -12.53 7.23
C LYS A 87 3.80 -13.39 8.00
N GLU A 88 4.33 -14.44 7.37
CA GLU A 88 5.30 -15.32 8.02
C GLU A 88 6.55 -14.55 8.47
N GLU A 89 7.07 -13.67 7.62
CA GLU A 89 8.24 -12.87 7.96
C GLU A 89 7.96 -11.90 9.11
N LEU A 90 6.82 -11.19 9.08
CA LEU A 90 6.45 -10.27 10.14
C LEU A 90 6.14 -10.99 11.46
N TYR A 91 5.49 -12.16 11.40
CA TYR A 91 5.20 -12.99 12.58
C TYR A 91 6.47 -13.46 13.30
N ARG A 92 7.50 -13.90 12.57
CA ARG A 92 8.80 -14.27 13.13
C ARG A 92 9.43 -13.14 13.95
N HIS A 93 9.09 -11.91 13.64
CA HIS A 93 9.56 -10.72 14.35
C HIS A 93 8.56 -10.18 15.37
N GLY A 94 7.51 -10.95 15.71
CA GLY A 94 6.52 -10.58 16.72
C GLY A 94 5.65 -9.39 16.33
N ILE A 95 5.37 -9.23 15.04
CA ILE A 95 4.43 -8.24 14.50
C ILE A 95 3.10 -8.95 14.25
N SER A 96 2.00 -8.38 14.78
CA SER A 96 0.68 -8.98 14.65
C SER A 96 0.12 -8.84 13.25
N PHE A 97 -0.42 -9.93 12.75
CA PHE A 97 -1.16 -10.05 11.49
C PHE A 97 -2.44 -10.84 11.74
N PRO A 98 -3.55 -10.64 11.00
CA PRO A 98 -4.72 -11.49 11.11
C PRO A 98 -4.36 -12.94 10.81
N LYS A 99 -4.80 -13.85 11.66
CA LYS A 99 -4.54 -15.29 11.47
C LYS A 99 -5.22 -15.79 10.20
N SER A 100 -4.51 -16.57 9.38
CA SER A 100 -5.05 -17.24 8.20
C SER A 100 -5.64 -18.61 8.54
N TYR A 101 -6.64 -19.01 7.76
CA TYR A 101 -7.36 -20.27 7.91
C TYR A 101 -7.43 -21.04 6.60
N SER A 102 -7.40 -22.35 6.70
CA SER A 102 -7.84 -23.23 5.62
C SER A 102 -9.37 -23.23 5.55
N LYS A 103 -9.93 -23.39 4.36
CA LYS A 103 -11.39 -23.55 4.17
C LYS A 103 -12.00 -24.76 4.90
N TYR A 104 -11.16 -25.64 5.44
CA TYR A 104 -11.56 -26.84 6.21
C TYR A 104 -11.53 -26.63 7.72
N ASP A 105 -10.89 -25.56 8.22
CA ASP A 105 -10.69 -25.30 9.65
C ASP A 105 -11.57 -24.16 10.19
N LEU A 106 -12.66 -23.86 9.47
CA LEU A 106 -13.56 -22.76 9.80
C LEU A 106 -14.53 -23.15 10.94
N ARG A 107 -14.86 -22.15 11.77
CA ARG A 107 -15.84 -22.29 12.86
C ARG A 107 -17.00 -21.30 12.63
N GLU A 108 -18.23 -21.76 12.89
CA GLU A 108 -19.45 -20.96 12.65
C GLU A 108 -19.56 -19.72 13.57
N GLU A 109 -18.94 -19.76 14.74
CA GLU A 109 -18.94 -18.66 15.71
C GLU A 109 -17.97 -17.51 15.37
N ASN A 110 -17.08 -17.70 14.40
CA ASN A 110 -16.07 -16.70 14.04
C ASN A 110 -16.53 -15.82 12.86
N MET A 111 -16.03 -14.60 12.86
CA MET A 111 -16.10 -13.72 11.68
C MET A 111 -14.78 -13.78 10.91
N TYR A 112 -14.89 -13.88 9.60
CA TYR A 112 -13.74 -13.97 8.71
C TYR A 112 -13.70 -12.81 7.74
N PHE A 113 -12.51 -12.49 7.28
CA PHE A 113 -12.28 -11.59 6.16
C PHE A 113 -11.68 -12.37 5.00
N VAL A 114 -12.36 -12.35 3.85
CA VAL A 114 -11.93 -13.10 2.65
C VAL A 114 -11.54 -12.11 1.56
N LYS A 115 -10.30 -12.24 1.09
CA LYS A 115 -9.72 -11.35 0.06
C LYS A 115 -8.83 -12.13 -0.91
N PRO A 116 -8.52 -11.59 -2.11
CA PRO A 116 -7.56 -12.22 -3.01
C PRO A 116 -6.14 -12.15 -2.47
N LEU A 117 -5.36 -13.21 -2.73
CA LEU A 117 -3.95 -13.31 -2.34
C LEU A 117 -3.09 -12.27 -3.05
N MET A 118 -3.28 -12.14 -4.36
CA MET A 118 -2.48 -11.25 -5.22
C MET A 118 -3.20 -9.93 -5.54
N GLY A 119 -4.40 -9.72 -4.99
CA GLY A 119 -5.19 -8.51 -5.23
C GLY A 119 -4.51 -7.26 -4.70
N GLU A 120 -4.54 -6.20 -5.51
CA GLU A 120 -4.08 -4.85 -5.20
C GLU A 120 -5.27 -3.89 -5.17
N ASP A 121 -5.11 -2.75 -4.53
CA ASP A 121 -6.09 -1.65 -4.51
C ASP A 121 -7.53 -2.02 -4.08
N SER A 122 -7.65 -2.92 -3.10
CA SER A 122 -8.95 -3.45 -2.64
C SER A 122 -9.77 -4.12 -3.75
N ASN A 123 -9.13 -4.54 -4.84
CA ASN A 123 -9.80 -5.26 -5.90
C ASN A 123 -10.51 -6.51 -5.33
N MET A 124 -11.78 -6.73 -5.69
CA MET A 124 -12.66 -7.78 -5.16
C MET A 124 -12.91 -7.71 -3.63
N VAL A 125 -12.55 -6.61 -2.98
CA VAL A 125 -12.93 -6.35 -1.57
C VAL A 125 -14.20 -5.52 -1.54
N ASP A 126 -15.24 -6.08 -0.96
CA ASP A 126 -16.56 -5.47 -0.78
C ASP A 126 -17.14 -5.83 0.61
N ASN A 127 -18.39 -5.44 0.86
CA ASN A 127 -19.06 -5.75 2.13
C ASN A 127 -19.27 -7.25 2.37
N LEU A 128 -19.26 -8.09 1.31
CA LEU A 128 -19.35 -9.55 1.39
C LEU A 128 -17.99 -10.20 1.74
N SER A 129 -16.92 -9.42 1.72
CA SER A 129 -15.61 -9.89 2.19
C SER A 129 -15.59 -10.15 3.71
N VAL A 130 -16.49 -9.52 4.47
CA VAL A 130 -16.72 -9.84 5.89
C VAL A 130 -17.78 -10.93 6.00
N CYS A 131 -17.35 -12.14 6.32
CA CYS A 131 -18.16 -13.34 6.37
C CYS A 131 -18.48 -13.72 7.81
N LYS A 132 -19.78 -13.94 8.11
CA LYS A 132 -20.30 -14.29 9.45
C LYS A 132 -20.63 -15.78 9.59
N SER A 133 -20.49 -16.53 8.51
CA SER A 133 -20.75 -17.96 8.46
C SER A 133 -19.79 -18.66 7.53
N THR A 134 -19.58 -19.96 7.72
CA THR A 134 -18.76 -20.77 6.81
C THR A 134 -19.36 -20.83 5.39
N GLN A 135 -20.68 -20.68 5.27
CA GLN A 135 -21.34 -20.62 3.96
C GLN A 135 -20.98 -19.33 3.20
N GLU A 136 -20.96 -18.18 3.87
CA GLU A 136 -20.54 -16.91 3.26
C GLU A 136 -19.08 -16.96 2.85
N VAL A 137 -18.19 -17.53 3.69
CA VAL A 137 -16.78 -17.75 3.33
C VAL A 137 -16.67 -18.56 2.04
N ARG A 138 -17.37 -19.69 1.94
CA ARG A 138 -17.33 -20.55 0.74
C ARG A 138 -17.77 -19.80 -0.52
N LYS A 139 -18.85 -19.01 -0.43
CA LYS A 139 -19.33 -18.21 -1.56
C LYS A 139 -18.30 -17.17 -2.03
N LYS A 140 -17.68 -16.47 -1.07
CA LYS A 140 -16.69 -15.44 -1.41
C LYS A 140 -15.40 -16.07 -1.96
N VAL A 141 -14.97 -17.21 -1.43
CA VAL A 141 -13.85 -17.99 -1.98
C VAL A 141 -14.14 -18.43 -3.42
N GLU A 142 -15.32 -19.01 -3.69
CA GLU A 142 -15.71 -19.41 -5.06
C GLU A 142 -15.77 -18.24 -6.03
N GLU A 143 -16.19 -17.05 -5.57
CA GLU A 143 -16.20 -15.83 -6.39
C GLU A 143 -14.78 -15.44 -6.80
N ILE A 144 -13.85 -15.37 -5.85
CA ILE A 144 -12.45 -15.00 -6.08
C ILE A 144 -11.76 -16.04 -6.98
N GLU A 145 -11.93 -17.33 -6.68
CA GLU A 145 -11.34 -18.43 -7.46
C GLU A 145 -11.85 -18.45 -8.91
N ARG A 146 -13.15 -18.11 -9.13
CA ARG A 146 -13.73 -18.02 -10.49
C ARG A 146 -13.12 -16.87 -11.31
N LEU A 147 -12.66 -15.81 -10.66
CA LEU A 147 -11.99 -14.69 -11.31
C LEU A 147 -10.47 -14.92 -11.50
N GLY A 148 -9.97 -16.11 -11.13
CA GLY A 148 -8.60 -16.56 -11.42
C GLY A 148 -7.57 -16.17 -10.35
N ASP A 149 -8.00 -15.74 -9.15
CA ASP A 149 -7.11 -15.49 -8.02
C ASP A 149 -7.29 -16.58 -6.93
N ILE A 150 -6.37 -16.61 -5.98
CA ILE A 150 -6.44 -17.48 -4.80
C ILE A 150 -7.04 -16.66 -3.66
N ALA A 151 -8.08 -17.19 -3.01
CA ALA A 151 -8.66 -16.56 -1.85
C ALA A 151 -7.87 -16.87 -0.58
N ILE A 152 -7.58 -15.85 0.22
CA ILE A 152 -7.11 -16.00 1.60
C ILE A 152 -8.25 -15.69 2.57
N ILE A 153 -8.33 -16.52 3.60
CA ILE A 153 -9.34 -16.43 4.65
C ILE A 153 -8.61 -16.04 5.93
N GLU A 154 -8.98 -14.92 6.53
CA GLU A 154 -8.34 -14.35 7.72
C GLU A 154 -9.35 -14.10 8.82
N ASP A 155 -8.87 -13.97 10.07
CA ASP A 155 -9.70 -13.38 11.14
C ASP A 155 -10.16 -11.98 10.73
N PHE A 156 -11.44 -11.69 10.92
CA PHE A 156 -11.90 -10.31 10.82
C PHE A 156 -11.53 -9.57 12.11
N ILE A 157 -10.64 -8.60 12.01
CA ILE A 157 -10.26 -7.75 13.15
C ILE A 157 -11.27 -6.62 13.27
N ALA A 158 -12.19 -6.74 14.24
CA ALA A 158 -13.12 -5.66 14.55
C ALA A 158 -12.38 -4.49 15.21
N GLY A 159 -12.57 -3.26 14.69
CA GLY A 159 -11.91 -2.08 15.22
C GLY A 159 -11.75 -0.97 14.20
N LYS A 160 -10.77 -0.09 14.42
CA LYS A 160 -10.51 1.07 13.57
C LYS A 160 -9.52 0.72 12.45
N GLU A 161 -9.73 1.30 11.29
CA GLU A 161 -8.75 1.28 10.21
C GLU A 161 -7.77 2.44 10.38
N CYS A 162 -6.50 2.16 10.15
CA CYS A 162 -5.43 3.14 10.22
C CYS A 162 -4.45 2.86 9.07
N THR A 163 -3.95 3.88 8.44
CA THR A 163 -2.88 3.76 7.46
C THR A 163 -1.72 4.66 7.83
N ALA A 164 -0.50 4.25 7.55
CA ALA A 164 0.70 5.01 7.83
C ALA A 164 1.60 5.11 6.60
N ALA A 165 1.95 6.33 6.22
CA ALA A 165 3.06 6.57 5.33
C ALA A 165 4.36 6.50 6.12
N CYS A 166 5.34 5.76 5.60
CA CYS A 166 6.70 5.67 6.13
C CYS A 166 7.65 6.21 5.08
N VAL A 167 8.55 7.10 5.48
CA VAL A 167 9.57 7.69 4.60
C VAL A 167 10.93 7.58 5.28
N VAL A 168 11.91 7.04 4.54
CA VAL A 168 13.30 6.92 5.04
C VAL A 168 14.02 8.24 4.84
N ASN A 169 14.55 8.78 5.92
CA ASN A 169 15.41 9.94 5.87
C ASN A 169 16.84 9.51 5.49
N GLN A 170 17.25 9.78 4.26
CA GLN A 170 18.53 9.34 3.73
C GLN A 170 19.74 9.96 4.46
N LYS A 171 19.56 11.04 5.22
CA LYS A 171 20.66 11.68 5.97
C LYS A 171 20.92 11.00 7.31
N THR A 172 19.87 10.56 8.00
CA THR A 172 19.96 9.99 9.35
C THR A 172 19.76 8.47 9.36
N GLY A 173 19.12 7.91 8.35
CA GLY A 173 18.69 6.51 8.30
C GLY A 173 17.42 6.24 9.13
N ASP A 174 16.82 7.27 9.73
CA ASP A 174 15.60 7.14 10.48
C ASP A 174 14.40 6.94 9.56
N ILE A 175 13.35 6.36 10.13
CA ILE A 175 12.08 6.15 9.43
C ILE A 175 11.04 7.07 10.05
N ASP A 176 10.66 8.10 9.29
CA ASP A 176 9.59 8.99 9.66
C ASP A 176 8.24 8.32 9.36
N VAL A 177 7.32 8.34 10.33
CA VAL A 177 6.02 7.64 10.23
C VAL A 177 4.89 8.62 10.46
N TYR A 178 3.96 8.65 9.51
CA TYR A 178 2.82 9.58 9.45
C TYR A 178 1.49 8.79 9.46
N PRO A 179 0.95 8.43 10.63
CA PRO A 179 -0.25 7.60 10.70
C PRO A 179 -1.53 8.44 10.72
N ILE A 180 -2.56 7.95 10.03
CA ILE A 180 -3.91 8.51 10.05
C ILE A 180 -4.95 7.42 10.31
N PHE A 181 -6.05 7.79 10.97
CA PHE A 181 -7.26 6.98 10.98
C PHE A 181 -8.01 7.17 9.66
N VAL A 182 -8.62 6.09 9.20
CA VAL A 182 -9.52 6.07 8.05
C VAL A 182 -10.89 5.59 8.54
N GLU A 183 -11.84 6.51 8.62
CA GLU A 183 -13.21 6.21 9.02
C GLU A 183 -14.09 6.13 7.78
N LEU A 184 -14.77 5.01 7.64
CA LEU A 184 -15.59 4.68 6.48
C LEU A 184 -17.04 4.53 6.90
N THR A 185 -17.97 4.93 6.04
CA THR A 185 -19.41 4.75 6.25
C THR A 185 -19.90 3.31 6.00
N THR A 186 -18.98 2.39 5.62
CA THR A 186 -19.32 0.99 5.40
C THR A 186 -19.66 0.26 6.70
N PRO A 187 -20.51 -0.79 6.69
CA PRO A 187 -21.00 -1.45 7.90
C PRO A 187 -19.92 -1.98 8.85
N TYR A 188 -18.72 -2.29 8.34
CA TYR A 188 -17.61 -2.86 9.10
C TYR A 188 -16.39 -1.95 9.17
N ASN A 189 -16.55 -0.69 8.73
CA ASN A 189 -15.43 0.24 8.60
C ASN A 189 -14.27 -0.39 7.82
N ILE A 190 -14.57 -0.99 6.65
CA ILE A 190 -13.60 -1.58 5.74
C ILE A 190 -13.49 -0.77 4.47
N LEU A 191 -12.26 -0.58 3.98
CA LEU A 191 -12.01 0.12 2.73
C LEU A 191 -12.31 -0.80 1.53
N THR A 192 -13.54 -0.72 1.03
CA THR A 192 -13.96 -1.42 -0.19
C THR A 192 -13.44 -0.70 -1.43
N HIS A 193 -13.41 -1.41 -2.57
CA HIS A 193 -13.09 -0.79 -3.85
C HIS A 193 -14.05 0.37 -4.18
N GLU A 194 -15.34 0.18 -3.92
CA GLU A 194 -16.38 1.20 -4.16
C GLU A 194 -16.17 2.44 -3.29
N ALA A 195 -15.93 2.27 -1.97
CA ALA A 195 -15.69 3.38 -1.05
C ALA A 195 -14.45 4.21 -1.45
N LYS A 196 -13.38 3.55 -1.91
CA LYS A 196 -12.21 4.22 -2.50
C LYS A 196 -12.57 5.08 -3.71
N MET A 197 -13.40 4.56 -4.62
CA MET A 197 -13.75 5.26 -5.85
C MET A 197 -14.70 6.43 -5.62
N GLN A 198 -15.48 6.39 -4.54
CA GLN A 198 -16.45 7.45 -4.17
C GLN A 198 -15.87 8.47 -3.19
N GLU A 199 -14.64 8.25 -2.71
CA GLU A 199 -13.98 9.09 -1.69
C GLU A 199 -14.84 9.26 -0.42
N GLU A 200 -15.64 8.23 -0.06
CA GLU A 200 -16.53 8.20 1.10
C GLU A 200 -15.79 7.86 2.40
N GLU A 201 -14.71 8.55 2.66
CA GLU A 201 -13.89 8.32 3.84
C GLU A 201 -13.55 9.63 4.55
N VAL A 202 -13.49 9.57 5.88
CA VAL A 202 -12.99 10.67 6.70
C VAL A 202 -11.65 10.27 7.27
N CYS A 203 -10.61 11.05 6.93
CA CYS A 203 -9.27 10.84 7.42
C CYS A 203 -8.92 11.86 8.52
N SER A 204 -8.27 11.41 9.59
CA SER A 204 -7.78 12.26 10.68
C SER A 204 -6.44 11.76 11.21
N ALA A 205 -5.61 12.66 11.76
CA ALA A 205 -4.32 12.28 12.32
C ALA A 205 -4.46 11.22 13.43
N CYS A 206 -3.57 10.22 13.42
CA CYS A 206 -3.51 9.18 14.42
C CYS A 206 -2.26 9.40 15.32
N ASN A 207 -2.48 9.71 16.59
CA ASN A 207 -1.39 9.98 17.53
C ASN A 207 -1.03 8.75 18.41
N LEU A 208 -1.31 7.53 17.93
CA LEU A 208 -0.98 6.31 18.66
C LEU A 208 0.48 5.92 18.44
N GLU A 209 1.30 6.01 19.50
CA GLU A 209 2.72 5.68 19.42
C GLU A 209 2.95 4.22 19.00
N VAL A 210 2.10 3.30 19.44
CA VAL A 210 2.18 1.88 19.06
C VAL A 210 2.10 1.65 17.54
N ILE A 211 1.41 2.53 16.80
CA ILE A 211 1.35 2.46 15.33
C ILE A 211 2.70 2.88 14.74
N LYS A 212 3.29 3.98 15.24
CA LYS A 212 4.59 4.45 14.79
C LYS A 212 5.67 3.40 15.04
N GLU A 213 5.75 2.87 16.26
CA GLU A 213 6.71 1.82 16.63
C GLU A 213 6.55 0.57 15.78
N THR A 214 5.28 0.12 15.57
CA THR A 214 5.01 -1.06 14.74
C THR A 214 5.39 -0.80 13.29
N ALA A 215 5.06 0.36 12.72
CA ALA A 215 5.41 0.72 11.35
C ALA A 215 6.93 0.78 11.15
N GLN A 216 7.68 1.40 12.07
CA GLN A 216 9.14 1.42 12.03
C GLN A 216 9.73 0.00 12.09
N LYS A 217 9.16 -0.86 12.93
CA LYS A 217 9.58 -2.26 13.03
C LYS A 217 9.31 -3.03 11.72
N VAL A 218 8.14 -2.84 11.11
CA VAL A 218 7.81 -3.40 9.79
C VAL A 218 8.83 -2.95 8.74
N CYS A 219 9.09 -1.65 8.63
CA CYS A 219 10.04 -1.12 7.66
C CYS A 219 11.45 -1.71 7.85
N LYS A 220 11.92 -1.85 9.09
CA LYS A 220 13.22 -2.47 9.40
C LYS A 220 13.27 -3.94 9.01
N VAL A 221 12.22 -4.71 9.32
CA VAL A 221 12.13 -6.15 8.96
C VAL A 221 12.11 -6.34 7.45
N LEU A 222 11.39 -5.50 6.73
CA LEU A 222 11.30 -5.55 5.28
C LEU A 222 12.55 -4.98 4.58
N GLY A 223 13.37 -4.20 5.28
CA GLY A 223 14.54 -3.54 4.73
C GLY A 223 14.17 -2.40 3.78
N ILE A 224 13.16 -1.60 4.16
CA ILE A 224 12.69 -0.46 3.35
C ILE A 224 13.81 0.58 3.25
N GLN A 225 14.11 1.01 2.02
CA GLN A 225 15.15 1.96 1.72
C GLN A 225 14.62 3.36 1.39
N HIS A 226 13.37 3.48 0.96
CA HIS A 226 12.82 4.74 0.47
C HIS A 226 11.50 5.10 1.16
N TYR A 227 10.40 4.49 0.77
CA TYR A 227 9.09 4.77 1.36
C TYR A 227 8.15 3.57 1.25
N LEU A 228 7.15 3.54 2.12
CA LEU A 228 6.17 2.44 2.20
C LEU A 228 4.86 2.97 2.77
N ARG A 229 3.72 2.45 2.31
CA ARG A 229 2.45 2.58 3.01
C ARG A 229 2.12 1.28 3.71
N ILE A 230 1.74 1.37 4.98
CA ILE A 230 1.31 0.22 5.78
C ILE A 230 -0.13 0.46 6.21
N ASP A 231 -1.00 -0.52 5.96
CA ASP A 231 -2.39 -0.47 6.38
C ASP A 231 -2.59 -1.38 7.60
N PHE A 232 -3.33 -0.88 8.60
CA PHE A 232 -3.55 -1.52 9.89
C PHE A 232 -5.02 -1.63 10.24
N ARG A 233 -5.37 -2.68 10.99
CA ARG A 233 -6.59 -2.74 11.81
C ARG A 233 -6.19 -2.68 13.27
N ILE A 234 -6.78 -1.73 14.03
CA ILE A 234 -6.54 -1.59 15.46
C ILE A 234 -7.70 -2.25 16.19
N SER A 235 -7.42 -3.36 16.89
CA SER A 235 -8.44 -4.09 17.63
C SER A 235 -9.07 -3.25 18.75
N SER A 236 -10.19 -3.71 19.31
CA SER A 236 -10.82 -3.09 20.47
C SER A 236 -9.93 -3.04 21.72
N THR A 237 -8.90 -3.88 21.78
CA THR A 237 -7.88 -3.88 22.84
C THR A 237 -6.67 -2.99 22.55
N GLY A 238 -6.68 -2.25 21.41
CA GLY A 238 -5.61 -1.36 21.02
C GLY A 238 -4.42 -2.03 20.33
N VAL A 239 -4.49 -3.32 20.04
CA VAL A 239 -3.43 -4.05 19.33
C VAL A 239 -3.50 -3.73 17.82
N PRO A 240 -2.42 -3.22 17.20
CA PRO A 240 -2.37 -3.04 15.76
C PRO A 240 -2.07 -4.37 15.04
N PHE A 241 -2.88 -4.68 14.05
CA PHE A 241 -2.66 -5.77 13.12
C PHE A 241 -2.31 -5.19 11.76
N VAL A 242 -1.15 -5.54 11.21
CA VAL A 242 -0.79 -5.19 9.83
C VAL A 242 -1.68 -5.98 8.88
N ILE A 243 -2.32 -5.31 7.92
CA ILE A 243 -3.21 -5.96 6.95
C ILE A 243 -2.72 -5.87 5.51
N ASP A 244 -1.86 -4.88 5.23
CA ASP A 244 -1.18 -4.74 3.93
C ASP A 244 0.08 -3.89 4.04
N CYS A 245 1.03 -4.10 3.10
CA CYS A 245 2.24 -3.29 2.92
C CYS A 245 2.38 -2.96 1.44
N ASN A 246 2.24 -1.69 1.08
CA ASN A 246 2.27 -1.22 -0.31
C ASN A 246 3.53 -0.41 -0.60
N LEU A 247 4.42 -0.96 -1.45
CA LEU A 247 5.67 -0.30 -1.89
C LEU A 247 5.44 0.79 -2.93
N PHE A 248 4.32 0.75 -3.65
CA PHE A 248 4.02 1.67 -4.73
C PHE A 248 2.67 2.35 -4.49
N PRO A 249 2.54 3.06 -3.33
CA PRO A 249 1.29 3.76 -3.02
C PRO A 249 1.05 4.89 -4.03
N GLY A 250 -0.21 5.20 -4.29
CA GLY A 250 -0.56 6.40 -5.04
C GLY A 250 0.00 7.66 -4.36
N LEU A 251 0.50 8.60 -5.17
CA LEU A 251 1.12 9.85 -4.70
C LEU A 251 0.25 11.09 -5.00
N GLY A 252 -0.98 10.92 -5.47
CA GLY A 252 -1.91 12.03 -5.64
C GLY A 252 -2.36 12.62 -4.31
N PRO A 253 -2.84 13.88 -4.27
CA PRO A 253 -3.18 14.57 -3.03
C PRO A 253 -4.36 13.94 -2.27
N THR A 254 -5.19 13.13 -2.95
CA THR A 254 -6.30 12.39 -2.35
C THR A 254 -5.94 10.95 -2.00
N ASP A 255 -4.75 10.47 -2.38
CA ASP A 255 -4.28 9.14 -2.04
C ASP A 255 -3.84 9.08 -0.57
N HIS A 256 -4.04 7.92 0.08
CA HIS A 256 -3.77 7.76 1.51
C HIS A 256 -2.33 8.10 1.89
N PHE A 257 -1.35 7.75 1.05
CA PHE A 257 0.05 8.08 1.34
C PHE A 257 0.27 9.59 1.48
N ALA A 258 -0.23 10.38 0.54
CA ALA A 258 -0.14 11.83 0.61
C ALA A 258 -0.96 12.39 1.79
N LYS A 259 -2.22 11.90 1.98
CA LYS A 259 -3.06 12.31 3.13
C LYS A 259 -2.36 12.09 4.47
N CYS A 260 -1.58 11.03 4.63
CA CYS A 260 -0.79 10.79 5.84
C CYS A 260 0.13 11.97 6.17
N LEU A 261 0.94 12.42 5.21
CA LEU A 261 1.87 13.54 5.43
C LEU A 261 1.13 14.87 5.63
N LEU A 262 0.09 15.11 4.82
CA LEU A 262 -0.69 16.36 4.91
C LEU A 262 -1.38 16.52 6.26
N LEU A 263 -2.01 15.46 6.78
CA LEU A 263 -2.83 15.52 7.98
C LEU A 263 -2.03 15.40 9.29
N THR A 264 -0.91 14.67 9.28
CA THR A 264 -0.12 14.44 10.49
C THR A 264 0.81 15.62 10.80
N GLU A 265 1.49 16.15 9.79
CA GLU A 265 2.49 17.23 9.95
C GLU A 265 2.02 18.57 9.38
N ASN A 266 0.77 18.65 8.93
CA ASN A 266 0.24 19.83 8.25
C ASN A 266 1.12 20.28 7.06
N MET A 267 1.72 19.32 6.37
CA MET A 267 2.57 19.57 5.21
C MET A 267 1.74 20.09 4.04
N SER A 268 2.34 20.93 3.21
CA SER A 268 1.79 21.16 1.87
C SER A 268 1.97 19.93 0.97
N TYR A 269 1.14 19.80 -0.06
CA TYR A 269 1.28 18.68 -1.01
C TYR A 269 2.67 18.66 -1.69
N ILE A 270 3.21 19.85 -1.98
CA ILE A 270 4.57 20.00 -2.53
C ILE A 270 5.61 19.43 -1.56
N ASP A 271 5.48 19.70 -0.27
CA ASP A 271 6.45 19.20 0.73
C ASP A 271 6.32 17.68 0.93
N ALA A 272 5.11 17.13 0.85
CA ALA A 272 4.90 15.68 0.83
C ALA A 272 5.60 15.00 -0.36
N LEU A 273 5.48 15.58 -1.57
CA LEU A 273 6.22 15.10 -2.75
C LEU A 273 7.73 15.24 -2.59
N LYS A 274 8.22 16.36 -2.02
CA LYS A 274 9.65 16.54 -1.75
C LYS A 274 10.18 15.53 -0.74
N ALA A 275 9.39 15.10 0.24
CA ALA A 275 9.80 14.04 1.17
C ALA A 275 10.06 12.71 0.44
N VAL A 276 9.17 12.33 -0.49
CA VAL A 276 9.38 11.16 -1.37
C VAL A 276 10.62 11.33 -2.24
N ILE A 277 10.79 12.48 -2.87
CA ILE A 277 11.96 12.79 -3.72
C ILE A 277 13.25 12.72 -2.90
N ALA A 278 13.25 13.23 -1.68
CA ALA A 278 14.42 13.22 -0.78
C ALA A 278 14.77 11.81 -0.26
N SER A 279 13.85 10.84 -0.35
CA SER A 279 14.13 9.45 0.00
C SER A 279 14.86 8.68 -1.10
N ALA A 280 15.00 9.23 -2.31
CA ALA A 280 15.75 8.61 -3.40
C ALA A 280 17.28 8.58 -3.12
N SER A 281 17.93 7.46 -3.40
CA SER A 281 19.36 7.24 -3.19
C SER A 281 20.07 6.71 -4.44
#